data_d4a4723b3d709b7bcada1b7f40bf5d1d
#
_entry.id   d4a4723b3d709b7bcada1b7f40bf5d1d
#
_cell.length_a   1.000
_cell.length_b   1.000
_cell.length_c   1.000
_cell.angle_alpha   90.00
_cell.angle_beta   90.00
_cell.angle_gamma   90.00
#
_symmetry.space_group_name_H-M   'P 1'
#
loop_
_entity.id
_entity.type
_entity.pdbx_description
1 polymer ?
#
loop_
_entity_poly.entity_id
_entity_poly.type
_entity_poly.pdbx_seq_one_letter_code
_entity_poly.pdbx_strand_id
1 'polypeptide(L)'
;MPAEAAKAITLLEQALKLEPNYSAAHAYLSWCLHARFGRGGLREEDRLAAVDHARAAVALGNDDATALAIAALVLAYDRHDVSTALKVFDRALELSNCNVFALCFNAAILAWIGRSELAIERAQRALRLGPFDSLIWRAHHALSIAYFDSHRYGDAADSARSVIAANSAYSLPRAILAAALVRLGRLDEARAAARTVLEHEPSFTIHGTARYAELEPAVFRPMADAWREAGLPE
;
A
#
# COMPACT_ATOMS: atom_id res chain seq x y z
N MET A 1 11.96 -4.33 15.99
CA MET A 1 10.50 -4.25 15.93
C MET A 1 10.02 -3.49 17.16
N PRO A 2 9.05 -2.58 17.07
CA PRO A 2 8.50 -1.92 18.25
C PRO A 2 7.98 -2.95 19.27
N ALA A 3 8.22 -2.72 20.56
CA ALA A 3 7.81 -3.62 21.63
C ALA A 3 6.28 -3.86 21.63
N GLU A 4 5.52 -2.86 21.22
CA GLU A 4 4.07 -2.92 21.08
C GLU A 4 3.61 -3.94 20.05
N ALA A 5 4.30 -4.07 18.92
CA ALA A 5 3.95 -5.05 17.90
C ALA A 5 4.20 -6.49 18.36
N ALA A 6 5.27 -6.74 19.11
CA ALA A 6 5.52 -8.04 19.72
C ALA A 6 4.43 -8.40 20.75
N LYS A 7 4.04 -7.42 21.58
CA LYS A 7 2.95 -7.60 22.56
C LYS A 7 1.61 -7.87 21.86
N ALA A 8 1.31 -7.17 20.76
CA ALA A 8 0.10 -7.40 19.99
C ALA A 8 0.02 -8.85 19.46
N ILE A 9 1.12 -9.35 18.88
CA ILE A 9 1.20 -10.74 18.41
C ILE A 9 0.88 -11.71 19.57
N THR A 10 1.55 -11.55 20.72
CA THR A 10 1.32 -12.44 21.88
C THR A 10 -0.14 -12.43 22.35
N LEU A 11 -0.77 -11.24 22.41
CA LEU A 11 -2.17 -11.13 22.82
C LEU A 11 -3.14 -11.76 21.82
N LEU A 12 -2.87 -11.59 20.51
CA LEU A 12 -3.69 -12.19 19.45
C LEU A 12 -3.55 -13.72 19.44
N GLU A 13 -2.34 -14.25 19.66
CA GLU A 13 -2.12 -15.70 19.82
C GLU A 13 -2.85 -16.26 21.05
N GLN A 14 -2.90 -15.50 22.16
CA GLN A 14 -3.68 -15.89 23.32
C GLN A 14 -5.18 -15.88 23.04
N ALA A 15 -5.68 -14.86 22.32
CA ALA A 15 -7.07 -14.82 21.91
C ALA A 15 -7.47 -16.04 21.06
N LEU A 16 -6.61 -16.43 20.11
CA LEU A 16 -6.84 -17.62 19.27
C LEU A 16 -6.72 -18.95 20.01
N LYS A 17 -6.02 -19.00 21.15
CA LYS A 17 -6.05 -20.19 22.03
C LYS A 17 -7.39 -20.33 22.76
N LEU A 18 -8.05 -19.20 23.07
CA LEU A 18 -9.37 -19.19 23.72
C LEU A 18 -10.50 -19.38 22.71
N GLU A 19 -10.41 -18.73 21.58
CA GLU A 19 -11.41 -18.78 20.50
C GLU A 19 -10.70 -18.99 19.15
N PRO A 20 -10.47 -20.25 18.73
CA PRO A 20 -9.73 -20.56 17.50
C PRO A 20 -10.39 -20.05 16.21
N ASN A 21 -11.69 -19.76 16.24
CA ASN A 21 -12.45 -19.30 15.08
C ASN A 21 -12.66 -17.77 15.07
N TYR A 22 -11.93 -17.02 15.90
CA TYR A 22 -12.05 -15.57 15.97
C TYR A 22 -11.41 -14.89 14.75
N SER A 23 -12.22 -14.61 13.73
CA SER A 23 -11.80 -14.03 12.45
C SER A 23 -10.98 -12.75 12.60
N ALA A 24 -11.44 -11.80 13.43
CA ALA A 24 -10.71 -10.55 13.64
C ALA A 24 -9.33 -10.78 14.24
N ALA A 25 -9.18 -11.72 15.19
CA ALA A 25 -7.87 -12.04 15.75
C ALA A 25 -6.93 -12.62 14.69
N HIS A 26 -7.42 -13.49 13.80
CA HIS A 26 -6.66 -13.99 12.67
C HIS A 26 -6.25 -12.84 11.73
N ALA A 27 -7.14 -11.93 11.37
CA ALA A 27 -6.85 -10.81 10.50
C ALA A 27 -5.75 -9.90 11.08
N TYR A 28 -5.91 -9.45 12.31
CA TYR A 28 -4.93 -8.57 12.95
C TYR A 28 -3.59 -9.27 13.21
N LEU A 29 -3.58 -10.58 13.52
CA LEU A 29 -2.35 -11.35 13.65
C LEU A 29 -1.63 -11.46 12.31
N SER A 30 -2.36 -11.71 11.22
CA SER A 30 -1.80 -11.72 9.88
C SER A 30 -1.12 -10.38 9.53
N TRP A 31 -1.74 -9.26 9.86
CA TRP A 31 -1.16 -7.94 9.64
C TRP A 31 0.08 -7.68 10.49
N CYS A 32 0.07 -8.07 11.77
CA CYS A 32 1.24 -7.94 12.64
C CYS A 32 2.43 -8.77 12.14
N LEU A 33 2.18 -9.99 11.67
CA LEU A 33 3.19 -10.88 11.10
C LEU A 33 3.73 -10.33 9.77
N HIS A 34 2.87 -9.85 8.89
CA HIS A 34 3.25 -9.14 7.65
C HIS A 34 4.14 -7.93 7.94
N ALA A 35 3.75 -7.10 8.91
CA ALA A 35 4.56 -5.94 9.31
C ALA A 35 5.90 -6.35 9.92
N ARG A 36 5.96 -7.46 10.65
CA ARG A 36 7.19 -8.03 11.20
C ARG A 36 8.08 -8.60 10.09
N PHE A 37 7.52 -9.28 9.11
CA PHE A 37 8.25 -9.72 7.93
C PHE A 37 8.91 -8.54 7.22
N GLY A 38 8.16 -7.51 6.84
CA GLY A 38 8.69 -6.39 6.07
C GLY A 38 9.70 -5.50 6.81
N ARG A 39 9.69 -5.48 8.15
CA ARG A 39 10.53 -4.60 8.98
C ARG A 39 11.52 -5.33 9.88
N GLY A 40 11.40 -6.64 10.01
CA GLY A 40 12.12 -7.46 10.99
C GLY A 40 13.12 -8.44 10.40
N GLY A 41 13.58 -8.22 9.17
CA GLY A 41 14.63 -9.04 8.56
C GLY A 41 14.12 -10.09 7.58
N LEU A 42 12.90 -9.95 7.04
CA LEU A 42 12.33 -10.75 5.96
C LEU A 42 12.30 -12.26 6.26
N ARG A 43 11.92 -12.65 7.48
CA ARG A 43 11.82 -14.06 7.88
C ARG A 43 10.63 -14.72 7.18
N GLU A 44 10.92 -15.71 6.35
CA GLU A 44 9.91 -16.42 5.55
C GLU A 44 8.81 -17.07 6.40
N GLU A 45 9.15 -17.51 7.62
CA GLU A 45 8.19 -18.05 8.59
C GLU A 45 7.08 -17.04 8.94
N ASP A 46 7.44 -15.77 9.13
CA ASP A 46 6.48 -14.71 9.42
C ASP A 46 5.54 -14.48 8.23
N ARG A 47 6.09 -14.52 7.02
CA ARG A 47 5.31 -14.37 5.79
C ARG A 47 4.32 -15.51 5.59
N LEU A 48 4.77 -16.76 5.76
CA LEU A 48 3.90 -17.93 5.64
C LEU A 48 2.79 -17.90 6.68
N ALA A 49 3.13 -17.64 7.95
CA ALA A 49 2.16 -17.53 9.02
C ALA A 49 1.15 -16.38 8.78
N ALA A 50 1.62 -15.22 8.28
CA ALA A 50 0.74 -14.11 7.91
C ALA A 50 -0.32 -14.53 6.89
N VAL A 51 0.09 -15.25 5.84
CA VAL A 51 -0.81 -15.74 4.80
C VAL A 51 -1.80 -16.78 5.34
N ASP A 52 -1.36 -17.71 6.18
CA ASP A 52 -2.24 -18.74 6.74
C ASP A 52 -3.31 -18.11 7.64
N HIS A 53 -2.94 -17.13 8.47
CA HIS A 53 -3.89 -16.37 9.27
C HIS A 53 -4.82 -15.50 8.41
N ALA A 54 -4.33 -14.89 7.32
CA ALA A 54 -5.19 -14.16 6.39
C ALA A 54 -6.24 -15.07 5.74
N ARG A 55 -5.86 -16.27 5.32
CA ARG A 55 -6.80 -17.27 4.79
C ARG A 55 -7.83 -17.73 5.81
N ALA A 56 -7.40 -17.96 7.06
CA ALA A 56 -8.31 -18.28 8.14
C ALA A 56 -9.31 -17.15 8.39
N ALA A 57 -8.86 -15.89 8.39
CA ALA A 57 -9.72 -14.73 8.53
C ALA A 57 -10.78 -14.65 7.40
N VAL A 58 -10.40 -14.92 6.16
CA VAL A 58 -11.34 -14.95 5.02
C VAL A 58 -12.36 -16.09 5.17
N ALA A 59 -11.92 -17.26 5.60
CA ALA A 59 -12.80 -18.43 5.75
C ALA A 59 -13.82 -18.26 6.90
N LEU A 60 -13.45 -17.55 7.96
CA LEU A 60 -14.25 -17.40 9.18
C LEU A 60 -15.02 -16.06 9.23
N GLY A 61 -14.56 -15.03 8.53
CA GLY A 61 -14.99 -13.63 8.69
C GLY A 61 -16.08 -13.19 7.73
N ASN A 62 -17.18 -13.92 7.65
CA ASN A 62 -18.24 -13.63 6.68
C ASN A 62 -19.01 -12.30 6.91
N ASP A 63 -18.86 -11.68 8.09
CA ASP A 63 -19.61 -10.48 8.53
C ASP A 63 -18.72 -9.33 9.06
N ASP A 64 -17.38 -9.50 9.05
CA ASP A 64 -16.44 -8.47 9.49
C ASP A 64 -15.69 -7.85 8.28
N ALA A 65 -16.18 -6.70 7.83
CA ALA A 65 -15.60 -5.97 6.70
C ALA A 65 -14.12 -5.58 6.93
N THR A 66 -13.73 -5.26 8.17
CA THR A 66 -12.36 -4.84 8.48
C THR A 66 -11.42 -6.04 8.50
N ALA A 67 -11.84 -7.16 9.11
CA ALA A 67 -11.08 -8.40 9.08
C ALA A 67 -10.83 -8.88 7.65
N LEU A 68 -11.87 -8.86 6.80
CA LEU A 68 -11.74 -9.19 5.37
C LEU A 68 -10.76 -8.25 4.65
N ALA A 69 -10.87 -6.94 4.87
CA ALA A 69 -9.99 -5.98 4.22
C ALA A 69 -8.50 -6.14 4.63
N ILE A 70 -8.24 -6.44 5.89
CA ILE A 70 -6.89 -6.74 6.41
C ILE A 70 -6.35 -8.03 5.76
N ALA A 71 -7.16 -9.08 5.72
CA ALA A 71 -6.79 -10.34 5.09
C ALA A 71 -6.50 -10.17 3.60
N ALA A 72 -7.34 -9.42 2.88
CA ALA A 72 -7.13 -9.10 1.48
C ALA A 72 -5.80 -8.38 1.23
N LEU A 73 -5.45 -7.43 2.10
CA LEU A 73 -4.18 -6.72 2.04
C LEU A 73 -2.99 -7.69 2.12
N VAL A 74 -2.98 -8.58 3.12
CA VAL A 74 -1.88 -9.55 3.32
C VAL A 74 -1.78 -10.53 2.14
N LEU A 75 -2.91 -11.01 1.63
CA LEU A 75 -2.92 -11.90 0.46
C LEU A 75 -2.36 -11.22 -0.80
N ALA A 76 -2.65 -9.93 -1.00
CA ALA A 76 -2.12 -9.19 -2.13
C ALA A 76 -0.60 -9.03 -2.04
N TYR A 77 -0.09 -8.63 -0.88
CA TYR A 77 1.34 -8.34 -0.68
C TYR A 77 2.21 -9.59 -0.59
N ASP A 78 1.80 -10.58 0.24
CA ASP A 78 2.70 -11.67 0.60
C ASP A 78 2.62 -12.89 -0.35
N ARG A 79 1.56 -12.98 -1.13
CA ARG A 79 1.38 -14.09 -2.07
C ARG A 79 1.23 -13.69 -3.52
N HIS A 80 1.20 -12.39 -3.80
CA HIS A 80 0.87 -11.86 -5.13
C HIS A 80 -0.46 -12.44 -5.66
N ASP A 81 -1.35 -12.86 -4.74
CA ASP A 81 -2.68 -13.37 -5.09
C ASP A 81 -3.69 -12.21 -5.17
N VAL A 82 -3.39 -11.30 -6.09
CA VAL A 82 -4.18 -10.08 -6.31
C VAL A 82 -5.62 -10.43 -6.70
N SER A 83 -5.82 -11.52 -7.44
CA SER A 83 -7.16 -11.94 -7.88
C SER A 83 -8.06 -12.27 -6.68
N THR A 84 -7.58 -13.07 -5.75
CA THR A 84 -8.31 -13.38 -4.51
C THR A 84 -8.46 -12.15 -3.64
N ALA A 85 -7.40 -11.35 -3.48
CA ALA A 85 -7.43 -10.14 -2.67
C ALA A 85 -8.52 -9.16 -3.15
N LEU A 86 -8.65 -8.93 -4.45
CA LEU A 86 -9.70 -8.04 -4.99
C LEU A 86 -11.10 -8.55 -4.68
N LYS A 87 -11.37 -9.84 -4.82
CA LYS A 87 -12.67 -10.43 -4.46
C LYS A 87 -12.99 -10.25 -2.97
N VAL A 88 -11.98 -10.41 -2.11
CA VAL A 88 -12.15 -10.22 -0.67
C VAL A 88 -12.36 -8.75 -0.31
N PHE A 89 -11.67 -7.80 -0.98
CA PHE A 89 -11.95 -6.38 -0.84
C PHE A 89 -13.36 -6.01 -1.30
N ASP A 90 -13.82 -6.55 -2.43
CA ASP A 90 -15.18 -6.31 -2.92
C ASP A 90 -16.20 -6.81 -1.89
N ARG A 91 -16.00 -8.02 -1.33
CA ARG A 91 -16.83 -8.54 -0.25
C ARG A 91 -16.83 -7.66 0.99
N ALA A 92 -15.65 -7.16 1.42
CA ALA A 92 -15.55 -6.23 2.53
C ALA A 92 -16.35 -4.93 2.27
N LEU A 93 -16.31 -4.40 1.05
CA LEU A 93 -17.04 -3.19 0.66
C LEU A 93 -18.55 -3.42 0.43
N GLU A 94 -18.98 -4.64 0.13
CA GLU A 94 -20.40 -5.03 0.16
C GLU A 94 -20.96 -5.01 1.58
N LEU A 95 -20.19 -5.51 2.57
CA LEU A 95 -20.57 -5.49 3.98
C LEU A 95 -20.57 -4.09 4.57
N SER A 96 -19.58 -3.28 4.21
CA SER A 96 -19.44 -1.91 4.68
C SER A 96 -18.85 -1.02 3.60
N ASN A 97 -19.74 -0.39 2.85
CA ASN A 97 -19.37 0.46 1.72
C ASN A 97 -18.69 1.79 2.13
N CYS A 98 -18.63 2.10 3.42
CA CYS A 98 -17.95 3.26 4.01
C CYS A 98 -16.68 2.88 4.79
N ASN A 99 -16.21 1.64 4.69
CA ASN A 99 -14.97 1.21 5.35
C ASN A 99 -13.75 1.90 4.70
N VAL A 100 -13.23 2.94 5.35
CA VAL A 100 -12.11 3.75 4.84
C VAL A 100 -10.84 2.91 4.69
N PHE A 101 -10.56 1.97 5.60
CA PHE A 101 -9.44 1.04 5.49
C PHE A 101 -9.52 0.24 4.19
N ALA A 102 -10.66 -0.42 3.95
CA ALA A 102 -10.87 -1.20 2.74
C ALA A 102 -10.72 -0.36 1.47
N LEU A 103 -11.30 0.84 1.44
CA LEU A 103 -11.20 1.75 0.30
C LEU A 103 -9.75 2.19 0.03
N CYS A 104 -8.99 2.57 1.06
CA CYS A 104 -7.60 3.01 0.90
C CYS A 104 -6.69 1.91 0.36
N PHE A 105 -6.78 0.70 0.92
CA PHE A 105 -5.91 -0.40 0.51
C PHE A 105 -6.35 -1.04 -0.80
N ASN A 106 -7.66 -1.15 -1.06
CA ASN A 106 -8.16 -1.58 -2.36
C ASN A 106 -7.70 -0.61 -3.47
N ALA A 107 -7.79 0.71 -3.24
CA ALA A 107 -7.30 1.71 -4.18
C ALA A 107 -5.78 1.55 -4.46
N ALA A 108 -4.98 1.27 -3.44
CA ALA A 108 -3.54 1.05 -3.61
C ALA A 108 -3.25 -0.16 -4.49
N ILE A 109 -3.90 -1.30 -4.22
CA ILE A 109 -3.74 -2.52 -5.04
C ILE A 109 -4.19 -2.27 -6.48
N LEU A 110 -5.34 -1.62 -6.67
CA LEU A 110 -5.84 -1.28 -8.01
C LEU A 110 -4.89 -0.38 -8.79
N ALA A 111 -4.29 0.63 -8.13
CA ALA A 111 -3.30 1.51 -8.75
C ALA A 111 -2.04 0.74 -9.17
N TRP A 112 -1.58 -0.22 -8.36
CA TRP A 112 -0.39 -1.03 -8.68
C TRP A 112 -0.58 -1.93 -9.90
N ILE A 113 -1.79 -2.43 -10.12
CA ILE A 113 -2.11 -3.29 -11.27
C ILE A 113 -2.65 -2.53 -12.48
N GLY A 114 -2.57 -1.19 -12.49
CA GLY A 114 -2.98 -0.35 -13.62
C GLY A 114 -4.51 -0.22 -13.81
N ARG A 115 -5.31 -0.55 -12.79
CA ARG A 115 -6.75 -0.27 -12.80
C ARG A 115 -7.03 1.15 -12.29
N SER A 116 -6.44 2.13 -12.96
CA SER A 116 -6.31 3.49 -12.47
C SER A 116 -7.64 4.22 -12.25
N GLU A 117 -8.63 4.05 -13.12
CA GLU A 117 -9.95 4.69 -12.95
C GLU A 117 -10.66 4.23 -11.67
N LEU A 118 -10.66 2.91 -11.42
CA LEU A 118 -11.27 2.36 -10.22
C LEU A 118 -10.48 2.71 -8.94
N ALA A 119 -9.15 2.76 -9.05
CA ALA A 119 -8.28 3.22 -7.97
C ALA A 119 -8.60 4.66 -7.57
N ILE A 120 -8.77 5.55 -8.57
CA ILE A 120 -9.14 6.96 -8.35
C ILE A 120 -10.52 7.04 -7.67
N GLU A 121 -11.52 6.31 -8.15
CA GLU A 121 -12.87 6.27 -7.55
C GLU A 121 -12.82 5.88 -6.07
N ARG A 122 -12.14 4.76 -5.74
CA ARG A 122 -12.02 4.24 -4.37
C ARG A 122 -11.27 5.20 -3.46
N ALA A 123 -10.14 5.73 -3.92
CA ALA A 123 -9.34 6.66 -3.15
C ALA A 123 -10.08 7.98 -2.88
N GLN A 124 -10.72 8.57 -3.89
CA GLN A 124 -11.54 9.77 -3.71
C GLN A 124 -12.73 9.54 -2.76
N ARG A 125 -13.32 8.33 -2.79
CA ARG A 125 -14.38 7.97 -1.84
C ARG A 125 -13.82 7.90 -0.42
N ALA A 126 -12.64 7.31 -0.20
CA ALA A 126 -11.98 7.28 1.11
C ALA A 126 -11.72 8.71 1.64
N LEU A 127 -11.21 9.61 0.79
CA LEU A 127 -10.97 11.02 1.13
C LEU A 127 -12.25 11.75 1.59
N ARG A 128 -13.38 11.47 0.94
CA ARG A 128 -14.67 12.08 1.33
C ARG A 128 -15.22 11.53 2.65
N LEU A 129 -15.04 10.22 2.91
CA LEU A 129 -15.61 9.55 4.07
C LEU A 129 -14.79 9.74 5.34
N GLY A 130 -13.46 9.78 5.21
CA GLY A 130 -12.56 9.88 6.36
C GLY A 130 -11.42 10.87 6.15
N PRO A 131 -11.69 12.19 5.95
CA PRO A 131 -10.63 13.16 5.63
C PRO A 131 -9.58 13.32 6.76
N PHE A 132 -9.91 12.91 7.98
CA PHE A 132 -9.03 12.96 9.14
C PHE A 132 -8.55 11.58 9.61
N ASP A 133 -8.85 10.52 8.84
CA ASP A 133 -8.36 9.18 9.15
C ASP A 133 -6.84 9.11 9.05
N SER A 134 -6.20 8.44 9.98
CA SER A 134 -4.74 8.30 10.04
C SER A 134 -4.15 7.57 8.83
N LEU A 135 -4.96 6.81 8.09
CA LEU A 135 -4.57 6.08 6.88
C LEU A 135 -4.84 6.85 5.58
N ILE A 136 -5.40 8.06 5.67
CA ILE A 136 -5.85 8.80 4.47
C ILE A 136 -4.71 9.13 3.50
N TRP A 137 -3.47 9.24 4.00
CA TRP A 137 -2.30 9.39 3.15
C TRP A 137 -2.12 8.23 2.15
N ARG A 138 -2.64 7.04 2.45
CA ARG A 138 -2.63 5.88 1.54
C ARG A 138 -3.55 6.08 0.33
N ALA A 139 -4.69 6.76 0.53
CA ALA A 139 -5.54 7.17 -0.57
C ALA A 139 -4.82 8.15 -1.50
N HIS A 140 -4.13 9.15 -0.94
CA HIS A 140 -3.29 10.05 -1.73
C HIS A 140 -2.16 9.31 -2.45
N HIS A 141 -1.54 8.29 -1.82
CA HIS A 141 -0.52 7.48 -2.45
C HIS A 141 -1.09 6.69 -3.65
N ALA A 142 -2.25 6.05 -3.49
CA ALA A 142 -2.94 5.38 -4.59
C ALA A 142 -3.25 6.36 -5.74
N LEU A 143 -3.76 7.57 -5.41
CA LEU A 143 -4.02 8.62 -6.40
C LEU A 143 -2.76 9.07 -7.13
N SER A 144 -1.62 9.20 -6.44
CA SER A 144 -0.38 9.65 -7.09
C SER A 144 0.08 8.67 -8.18
N ILE A 145 -0.10 7.37 -7.97
CA ILE A 145 0.23 6.33 -8.95
C ILE A 145 -0.83 6.30 -10.07
N ALA A 146 -2.12 6.24 -9.70
CA ALA A 146 -3.21 6.12 -10.65
C ALA A 146 -3.32 7.34 -11.58
N TYR A 147 -3.09 8.55 -11.06
CA TYR A 147 -3.05 9.76 -11.89
C TYR A 147 -1.83 9.78 -12.81
N PHE A 148 -0.66 9.30 -12.34
CA PHE A 148 0.51 9.19 -13.20
C PHE A 148 0.25 8.22 -14.36
N ASP A 149 -0.29 7.04 -14.10
CA ASP A 149 -0.66 6.05 -15.10
C ASP A 149 -1.72 6.57 -16.08
N SER A 150 -2.67 7.38 -15.60
CA SER A 150 -3.68 8.06 -16.42
C SER A 150 -3.18 9.34 -17.11
N HIS A 151 -1.88 9.61 -17.14
CA HIS A 151 -1.25 10.82 -17.72
C HIS A 151 -1.72 12.16 -17.12
N ARG A 152 -2.34 12.13 -15.93
CA ARG A 152 -2.77 13.30 -15.17
C ARG A 152 -1.65 13.75 -14.22
N TYR A 153 -0.52 14.16 -14.81
CA TYR A 153 0.72 14.38 -14.07
C TYR A 153 0.66 15.52 -13.03
N GLY A 154 -0.18 16.55 -13.27
CA GLY A 154 -0.43 17.61 -12.28
C GLY A 154 -1.08 17.04 -11.01
N ASP A 155 -2.16 16.30 -11.17
CA ASP A 155 -2.88 15.65 -10.07
C ASP A 155 -2.00 14.61 -9.34
N ALA A 156 -1.15 13.90 -10.10
CA ALA A 156 -0.18 12.95 -9.53
C ALA A 156 0.83 13.66 -8.63
N ALA A 157 1.38 14.79 -9.07
CA ALA A 157 2.32 15.60 -8.29
C ALA A 157 1.68 16.15 -7.02
N ASP A 158 0.44 16.65 -7.08
CA ASP A 158 -0.28 17.19 -5.92
C ASP A 158 -0.63 16.10 -4.91
N SER A 159 -1.06 14.93 -5.39
CA SER A 159 -1.30 13.76 -4.55
C SER A 159 -0.01 13.28 -3.86
N ALA A 160 1.10 13.23 -4.58
CA ALA A 160 2.41 12.87 -4.02
C ALA A 160 2.86 13.87 -2.93
N ARG A 161 2.67 15.18 -3.13
CA ARG A 161 2.94 16.21 -2.11
C ARG A 161 2.09 16.00 -0.85
N SER A 162 0.82 15.64 -1.01
CA SER A 162 -0.08 15.33 0.11
C SER A 162 0.43 14.15 0.94
N VAL A 163 0.96 13.10 0.29
CA VAL A 163 1.60 11.97 1.01
C VAL A 163 2.84 12.42 1.74
N ILE A 164 3.74 13.18 1.10
CA ILE A 164 4.99 13.67 1.69
C ILE A 164 4.72 14.50 2.95
N ALA A 165 3.69 15.35 2.92
CA ALA A 165 3.29 16.17 4.06
C ALA A 165 2.76 15.32 5.23
N ALA A 166 2.00 14.26 4.95
CA ALA A 166 1.38 13.40 5.97
C ALA A 166 2.34 12.32 6.49
N ASN A 167 3.28 11.84 5.66
CA ASN A 167 4.23 10.77 5.99
C ASN A 167 5.60 11.07 5.36
N SER A 168 6.36 11.92 6.04
CA SER A 168 7.68 12.36 5.55
C SER A 168 8.75 11.26 5.52
N ALA A 169 8.56 10.15 6.22
CA ALA A 169 9.51 9.03 6.23
C ALA A 169 9.41 8.11 5.00
N TYR A 170 8.36 8.27 4.17
CA TYR A 170 8.14 7.41 3.03
C TYR A 170 8.74 8.01 1.75
N SER A 171 9.75 7.33 1.16
CA SER A 171 10.54 7.85 0.05
C SER A 171 9.84 7.77 -1.32
N LEU A 172 9.07 6.71 -1.58
CA LEU A 172 8.45 6.47 -2.88
C LEU A 172 7.58 7.63 -3.38
N PRO A 173 6.78 8.34 -2.56
CA PRO A 173 6.02 9.51 -3.03
C PRO A 173 6.90 10.65 -3.58
N ARG A 174 8.13 10.80 -3.05
CA ARG A 174 9.09 11.78 -3.61
C ARG A 174 9.57 11.37 -4.99
N ALA A 175 9.80 10.06 -5.19
CA ALA A 175 10.15 9.52 -6.50
C ALA A 175 8.99 9.69 -7.49
N ILE A 176 7.74 9.42 -7.08
CA ILE A 176 6.55 9.65 -7.92
C ILE A 176 6.42 11.13 -8.27
N LEU A 177 6.67 12.05 -7.32
CA LEU A 177 6.69 13.49 -7.57
C LEU A 177 7.75 13.85 -8.63
N ALA A 178 8.96 13.31 -8.50
CA ALA A 178 10.02 13.53 -9.49
C ALA A 178 9.60 13.05 -10.89
N ALA A 179 9.00 11.85 -10.99
CA ALA A 179 8.50 11.33 -12.26
C ALA A 179 7.40 12.22 -12.86
N ALA A 180 6.44 12.66 -12.05
CA ALA A 180 5.36 13.54 -12.51
C ALA A 180 5.91 14.90 -13.01
N LEU A 181 6.89 15.46 -12.30
CA LEU A 181 7.54 16.72 -12.70
C LEU A 181 8.32 16.59 -14.03
N VAL A 182 8.98 15.45 -14.26
CA VAL A 182 9.61 15.15 -15.57
C VAL A 182 8.56 15.20 -16.67
N ARG A 183 7.44 14.51 -16.49
CA ARG A 183 6.36 14.46 -17.50
C ARG A 183 5.68 15.81 -17.73
N LEU A 184 5.76 16.72 -16.77
CA LEU A 184 5.31 18.12 -16.89
C LEU A 184 6.36 19.05 -17.52
N GLY A 185 7.55 18.56 -17.89
CA GLY A 185 8.65 19.37 -18.42
C GLY A 185 9.38 20.20 -17.36
N ARG A 186 9.13 19.99 -16.07
CA ARG A 186 9.69 20.74 -14.92
C ARG A 186 10.96 20.06 -14.42
N LEU A 187 11.96 19.92 -15.30
CA LEU A 187 13.12 19.05 -15.09
C LEU A 187 13.99 19.47 -13.89
N ASP A 188 14.17 20.78 -13.65
CA ASP A 188 14.97 21.23 -12.51
C ASP A 188 14.32 20.89 -11.16
N GLU A 189 12.99 21.00 -11.08
CA GLU A 189 12.23 20.62 -9.92
C GLU A 189 12.20 19.09 -9.73
N ALA A 190 12.13 18.34 -10.84
CA ALA A 190 12.21 16.88 -10.82
C ALA A 190 13.56 16.41 -10.25
N ARG A 191 14.66 17.02 -10.69
CA ARG A 191 16.00 16.74 -10.16
C ARG A 191 16.14 17.12 -8.68
N ALA A 192 15.53 18.24 -8.27
CA ALA A 192 15.48 18.60 -6.85
C ALA A 192 14.71 17.55 -6.03
N ALA A 193 13.56 17.10 -6.49
CA ALA A 193 12.78 16.04 -5.84
C ALA A 193 13.57 14.71 -5.78
N ALA A 194 14.27 14.34 -6.86
CA ALA A 194 15.13 13.15 -6.90
C ALA A 194 16.26 13.22 -5.86
N ARG A 195 16.91 14.37 -5.69
CA ARG A 195 17.90 14.54 -4.61
C ARG A 195 17.31 14.30 -3.24
N THR A 196 16.11 14.80 -2.95
CA THR A 196 15.46 14.56 -1.65
C THR A 196 15.10 13.08 -1.43
N VAL A 197 14.89 12.29 -2.48
CA VAL A 197 14.76 10.82 -2.35
C VAL A 197 16.05 10.25 -1.76
N LEU A 198 17.21 10.57 -2.34
CA LEU A 198 18.51 10.03 -1.95
C LEU A 198 18.99 10.57 -0.59
N GLU A 199 18.57 11.77 -0.19
CA GLU A 199 18.82 12.30 1.15
C GLU A 199 18.09 11.50 2.24
N HIS A 200 16.85 11.05 1.95
CA HIS A 200 16.04 10.27 2.90
C HIS A 200 16.34 8.77 2.84
N GLU A 201 16.65 8.26 1.68
CA GLU A 201 16.95 6.85 1.42
C GLU A 201 18.15 6.72 0.49
N PRO A 202 19.39 6.79 1.04
CA PRO A 202 20.60 6.71 0.21
C PRO A 202 20.75 5.41 -0.59
N SER A 203 20.05 4.35 -0.16
CA SER A 203 20.03 3.04 -0.83
C SER A 203 18.95 2.92 -1.91
N PHE A 204 18.17 3.98 -2.16
CA PHE A 204 17.13 3.96 -3.18
C PHE A 204 17.71 3.68 -4.57
N THR A 205 17.14 2.68 -5.25
CA THR A 205 17.44 2.37 -6.66
C THR A 205 16.16 2.03 -7.40
N ILE A 206 16.16 2.27 -8.71
CA ILE A 206 15.04 1.94 -9.59
C ILE A 206 14.75 0.44 -9.54
N HIS A 207 15.79 -0.40 -9.64
CA HIS A 207 15.66 -1.85 -9.55
C HIS A 207 15.18 -2.33 -8.16
N GLY A 208 15.68 -1.70 -7.09
CA GLY A 208 15.21 -1.99 -5.72
C GLY A 208 13.73 -1.69 -5.58
N THR A 209 13.28 -0.55 -6.10
CA THR A 209 11.87 -0.16 -6.05
C THR A 209 10.98 -1.13 -6.84
N ALA A 210 11.44 -1.64 -8.00
CA ALA A 210 10.70 -2.63 -8.77
C ALA A 210 10.37 -3.90 -7.98
N ARG A 211 11.27 -4.29 -7.05
CA ARG A 211 11.08 -5.49 -6.21
C ARG A 211 10.12 -5.27 -5.04
N TYR A 212 10.00 -4.04 -4.56
CA TYR A 212 9.18 -3.70 -3.37
C TYR A 212 7.83 -3.07 -3.71
N ALA A 213 7.74 -2.35 -4.83
CA ALA A 213 6.53 -1.62 -5.19
C ALA A 213 5.46 -2.48 -5.84
N GLU A 214 5.81 -3.71 -6.28
CA GLU A 214 4.90 -4.70 -6.90
C GLU A 214 4.00 -4.13 -8.02
N LEU A 215 4.46 -3.03 -8.65
CA LEU A 215 3.74 -2.39 -9.73
C LEU A 215 3.78 -3.29 -10.98
N GLU A 216 2.65 -3.40 -11.65
CA GLU A 216 2.62 -4.00 -12.98
C GLU A 216 3.66 -3.33 -13.89
N PRO A 217 4.38 -4.10 -14.72
CA PRO A 217 5.40 -3.55 -15.61
C PRO A 217 4.91 -2.39 -16.48
N ALA A 218 3.64 -2.40 -16.87
CA ALA A 218 3.03 -1.34 -17.66
C ALA A 218 2.92 -0.02 -16.87
N VAL A 219 2.69 -0.08 -15.54
CA VAL A 219 2.65 1.07 -14.63
C VAL A 219 4.07 1.50 -14.25
N PHE A 220 4.95 0.53 -13.98
CA PHE A 220 6.30 0.78 -13.47
C PHE A 220 7.23 1.41 -14.52
N ARG A 221 7.26 0.88 -15.76
CA ARG A 221 8.21 1.31 -16.79
C ARG A 221 8.15 2.82 -17.09
N PRO A 222 6.97 3.43 -17.31
CA PRO A 222 6.90 4.89 -17.55
C PRO A 222 7.42 5.74 -16.37
N MET A 223 7.24 5.26 -15.12
CA MET A 223 7.81 5.91 -13.93
C MET A 223 9.33 5.75 -13.89
N ALA A 224 9.83 4.54 -14.14
CA ALA A 224 11.26 4.23 -14.14
C ALA A 224 12.01 5.08 -15.16
N ASP A 225 11.45 5.25 -16.37
CA ASP A 225 12.02 6.11 -17.41
C ASP A 225 12.11 7.56 -16.94
N ALA A 226 11.05 8.07 -16.30
CA ALA A 226 11.04 9.42 -15.75
C ALA A 226 12.02 9.57 -14.56
N TRP A 227 12.20 8.53 -13.74
CA TRP A 227 13.18 8.52 -12.66
C TRP A 227 14.63 8.61 -13.17
N ARG A 228 14.94 7.92 -14.27
CA ARG A 228 16.24 8.04 -14.97
C ARG A 228 16.48 9.47 -15.45
N GLU A 229 15.47 10.08 -16.08
CA GLU A 229 15.55 11.47 -16.54
C GLU A 229 15.74 12.46 -15.37
N ALA A 230 15.18 12.16 -14.21
CA ALA A 230 15.35 12.95 -12.98
C ALA A 230 16.71 12.70 -12.29
N GLY A 231 17.46 11.66 -12.68
CA GLY A 231 18.78 11.32 -12.15
C GLY A 231 18.76 10.38 -10.95
N LEU A 232 17.70 9.57 -10.75
CA LEU A 232 17.72 8.50 -9.78
C LEU A 232 18.56 7.29 -10.26
N PRO A 233 19.28 6.57 -9.35
CA PRO A 233 20.15 5.45 -9.72
C PRO A 233 19.35 4.20 -10.10
N GLU A 234 20.00 3.33 -10.94
CA GLU A 234 19.45 2.02 -11.37
C GLU A 234 19.25 1.03 -10.24
#